data_fedd8353c40528acc281018816a03f34
#
_entry.id   fedd8353c40528acc281018816a03f34
#
_cell.length_a   1.000
_cell.length_b   1.000
_cell.length_c   1.000
_cell.angle_alpha   90.00
_cell.angle_beta   90.00
_cell.angle_gamma   90.00
#
_symmetry.space_group_name_H-M   'P 1'
#
loop_
_entity.id
_entity.type
_entity.pdbx_description
1 polymer ?
#
loop_
_entity_poly.entity_id
_entity_poly.type
_entity_poly.pdbx_seq_one_letter_code
_entity_poly.pdbx_strand_id
1 'polypeptide(L)'
;MTATNETLSMATEAQLKRDLPQSIVIPPIRGEMVHLRPATVEDLARLDELDAFYGASKITGKDAVTERAIVHTWVRRSQAWEAGQAPAESGVGDPESRRTIAWAVLTDADHDDDGQLDAASTDNVIGMIFLIDIDGWSKSARIRIILG
;
A
#
# COMPACT_ATOMS: atom_id res chain seq x y z
N MET A 1 -38.74 -19.47 7.72
CA MET A 1 -38.09 -18.19 7.37
C MET A 1 -36.92 -17.85 8.26
N THR A 2 -36.85 -18.39 9.48
CA THR A 2 -35.74 -18.19 10.41
C THR A 2 -34.41 -18.68 9.82
N ALA A 3 -34.40 -19.85 9.16
CA ALA A 3 -33.20 -20.40 8.51
C ALA A 3 -32.68 -19.47 7.39
N THR A 4 -33.61 -18.82 6.67
CA THR A 4 -33.25 -17.86 5.63
C THR A 4 -32.55 -16.64 6.20
N ASN A 5 -33.02 -16.13 7.35
CA ASN A 5 -32.43 -14.99 8.03
C ASN A 5 -31.02 -15.32 8.54
N GLU A 6 -30.81 -16.50 9.11
CA GLU A 6 -29.50 -16.96 9.56
C GLU A 6 -28.54 -17.09 8.39
N THR A 7 -29.01 -17.67 7.27
CA THR A 7 -28.19 -17.82 6.06
C THR A 7 -27.80 -16.44 5.49
N LEU A 8 -28.72 -15.51 5.44
CA LEU A 8 -28.44 -14.14 4.98
C LEU A 8 -27.46 -13.42 5.90
N SER A 9 -27.59 -13.60 7.22
CA SER A 9 -26.68 -13.00 8.18
C SER A 9 -25.26 -13.54 8.02
N MET A 10 -25.10 -14.86 7.88
CA MET A 10 -23.82 -15.50 7.66
C MET A 10 -23.20 -15.07 6.33
N ALA A 11 -24.00 -15.00 5.25
CA ALA A 11 -23.54 -14.53 3.95
C ALA A 11 -23.10 -13.06 4.02
N THR A 12 -23.82 -12.22 4.77
CA THR A 12 -23.48 -10.81 4.95
C THR A 12 -22.17 -10.66 5.72
N GLU A 13 -21.94 -11.45 6.76
CA GLU A 13 -20.69 -11.43 7.51
C GLU A 13 -19.51 -11.85 6.64
N ALA A 14 -19.65 -12.94 5.88
CA ALA A 14 -18.61 -13.39 4.97
C ALA A 14 -18.34 -12.36 3.89
N GLN A 15 -19.38 -11.72 3.37
CA GLN A 15 -19.28 -10.67 2.37
C GLN A 15 -18.53 -9.45 2.93
N LEU A 16 -18.90 -8.99 4.12
CA LEU A 16 -18.23 -7.84 4.76
C LEU A 16 -16.76 -8.12 5.02
N LYS A 17 -16.40 -9.35 5.37
CA LYS A 17 -15.02 -9.76 5.60
C LYS A 17 -14.18 -9.70 4.32
N ARG A 18 -14.79 -10.02 3.19
CA ARG A 18 -14.14 -10.08 1.88
C ARG A 18 -14.40 -8.85 1.03
N ASP A 19 -15.43 -8.08 1.41
CA ASP A 19 -16.02 -7.06 0.55
C ASP A 19 -15.26 -5.74 0.67
N LEU A 20 -14.00 -5.78 0.27
CA LEU A 20 -13.29 -4.58 -0.06
C LEU A 20 -13.63 -4.19 -1.50
N PRO A 21 -13.58 -2.90 -1.87
CA PRO A 21 -13.86 -2.48 -3.23
C PRO A 21 -13.01 -3.24 -4.25
N GLN A 22 -13.56 -3.47 -5.42
CA GLN A 22 -12.84 -4.12 -6.53
C GLN A 22 -11.65 -3.28 -6.98
N SER A 23 -11.79 -1.98 -6.92
CA SER A 23 -10.72 -1.03 -7.19
C SER A 23 -10.79 0.12 -6.20
N ILE A 24 -9.70 0.82 -6.05
CA ILE A 24 -9.58 1.94 -5.12
C ILE A 24 -8.88 3.11 -5.81
N VAL A 25 -9.29 4.32 -5.44
CA VAL A 25 -8.54 5.53 -5.76
C VAL A 25 -7.75 5.90 -4.51
N ILE A 26 -6.43 5.88 -4.61
CA ILE A 26 -5.56 6.24 -3.50
C ILE A 26 -5.34 7.75 -3.57
N PRO A 27 -5.85 8.51 -2.59
CA PRO A 27 -5.71 9.97 -2.64
C PRO A 27 -4.28 10.39 -2.33
N PRO A 28 -3.78 11.44 -2.99
CA PRO A 28 -2.59 12.11 -2.51
C PRO A 28 -2.90 12.81 -1.19
N ILE A 29 -1.93 12.87 -0.31
CA ILE A 29 -2.08 13.53 1.00
C ILE A 29 -1.05 14.63 1.10
N ARG A 30 -1.51 15.87 1.29
CA ARG A 30 -0.62 17.01 1.41
C ARG A 30 -0.32 17.29 2.88
N GLY A 31 0.97 17.31 3.23
CA GLY A 31 1.47 17.75 4.52
C GLY A 31 2.26 19.06 4.39
N GLU A 32 2.76 19.57 5.51
CA GLU A 32 3.57 20.79 5.51
C GLU A 32 5.01 20.53 5.05
N MET A 33 5.60 19.44 5.51
CA MET A 33 7.01 19.10 5.22
C MET A 33 7.16 17.98 4.22
N VAL A 34 6.20 17.08 4.18
CA VAL A 34 6.20 15.93 3.26
C VAL A 34 4.83 15.79 2.64
N HIS A 35 4.81 15.16 1.49
CA HIS A 35 3.58 14.82 0.77
C HIS A 35 3.56 13.33 0.49
N LEU A 36 2.38 12.77 0.36
CA LEU A 36 2.18 11.38 -0.03
C LEU A 36 1.47 11.35 -1.38
N ARG A 37 1.94 10.51 -2.27
CA ARG A 37 1.22 10.14 -3.49
C ARG A 37 1.20 8.63 -3.63
N PRO A 38 0.29 8.07 -4.44
CA PRO A 38 0.32 6.63 -4.69
C PRO A 38 1.71 6.19 -5.17
N ALA A 39 2.25 5.13 -4.55
CA ALA A 39 3.55 4.60 -4.92
C ALA A 39 3.47 3.81 -6.22
N THR A 40 4.57 3.84 -6.99
CA THR A 40 4.75 3.05 -8.19
C THR A 40 6.02 2.22 -8.09
N VAL A 41 6.13 1.17 -8.91
CA VAL A 41 7.34 0.33 -8.90
C VAL A 41 8.59 1.10 -9.33
N GLU A 42 8.43 2.17 -10.09
CA GLU A 42 9.52 3.05 -10.50
C GLU A 42 10.16 3.77 -9.30
N ASP A 43 9.41 3.98 -8.23
CA ASP A 43 9.93 4.62 -7.01
C ASP A 43 10.97 3.76 -6.29
N LEU A 44 10.98 2.44 -6.54
CA LEU A 44 11.95 1.55 -5.90
C LEU A 44 13.39 1.89 -6.27
N ALA A 45 13.63 2.37 -7.50
CA ALA A 45 14.95 2.80 -7.92
C ALA A 45 15.50 3.92 -7.03
N ARG A 46 14.62 4.84 -6.61
CA ARG A 46 15.01 5.91 -5.70
C ARG A 46 15.33 5.39 -4.30
N LEU A 47 14.56 4.41 -3.82
CA LEU A 47 14.87 3.75 -2.55
C LEU A 47 16.20 3.00 -2.60
N ASP A 48 16.52 2.40 -3.75
CA ASP A 48 17.83 1.77 -3.98
C ASP A 48 18.95 2.80 -3.86
N GLU A 49 18.82 3.97 -4.49
CA GLU A 49 19.79 5.06 -4.40
C GLU A 49 20.01 5.55 -2.98
N LEU A 50 18.98 5.52 -2.16
CA LEU A 50 19.03 5.97 -0.78
C LEU A 50 19.48 4.88 0.20
N ASP A 51 19.79 3.68 -0.27
CA ASP A 51 20.12 2.51 0.57
C ASP A 51 19.02 2.20 1.61
N ALA A 52 17.77 2.50 1.29
CA ALA A 52 16.65 2.34 2.21
C ALA A 52 16.46 0.87 2.62
N PHE A 53 16.68 -0.08 1.72
CA PHE A 53 16.53 -1.50 2.01
C PHE A 53 17.64 -2.03 2.91
N TYR A 54 18.85 -1.52 2.77
CA TYR A 54 19.93 -1.82 3.68
C TYR A 54 19.63 -1.29 5.08
N GLY A 55 19.14 -0.06 5.17
CA GLY A 55 18.69 0.50 6.45
C GLY A 55 17.59 -0.32 7.11
N ALA A 56 16.60 -0.74 6.33
CA ALA A 56 15.51 -1.59 6.81
C ALA A 56 16.01 -2.95 7.30
N SER A 57 16.99 -3.53 6.62
CA SER A 57 17.56 -4.84 6.98
C SER A 57 18.17 -4.85 8.38
N LYS A 58 18.74 -3.73 8.81
CA LYS A 58 19.30 -3.60 10.15
C LYS A 58 18.23 -3.62 11.24
N ILE A 59 17.04 -3.19 10.93
CA ILE A 59 15.93 -3.13 11.89
C ILE A 59 15.19 -4.46 11.94
N THR A 60 14.93 -5.07 10.77
CA THR A 60 14.09 -6.27 10.68
C THR A 60 14.87 -7.57 10.84
N GLY A 61 16.18 -7.55 10.62
CA GLY A 61 17.03 -8.74 10.60
C GLY A 61 16.96 -9.53 9.29
N LYS A 62 16.15 -9.10 8.32
CA LYS A 62 16.11 -9.67 6.97
C LYS A 62 17.17 -8.99 6.11
N ASP A 63 17.69 -9.69 5.09
CA ASP A 63 18.66 -9.05 4.20
C ASP A 63 17.99 -8.00 3.28
N ALA A 64 18.81 -7.13 2.69
CA ALA A 64 18.31 -6.02 1.88
C ALA A 64 17.57 -6.51 0.61
N VAL A 65 17.98 -7.61 0.03
CA VAL A 65 17.31 -8.20 -1.15
C VAL A 65 15.92 -8.67 -0.79
N THR A 66 15.77 -9.32 0.37
CA THR A 66 14.48 -9.76 0.89
C THR A 66 13.58 -8.57 1.20
N GLU A 67 14.11 -7.53 1.86
CA GLU A 67 13.34 -6.31 2.15
C GLU A 67 12.84 -5.66 0.86
N ARG A 68 13.68 -5.55 -0.14
CA ARG A 68 13.29 -4.99 -1.45
C ARG A 68 12.18 -5.80 -2.10
N ALA A 69 12.30 -7.13 -2.08
CA ALA A 69 11.28 -8.00 -2.66
C ALA A 69 9.92 -7.85 -1.95
N ILE A 70 9.91 -7.70 -0.63
CA ILE A 70 8.70 -7.50 0.15
C ILE A 70 8.05 -6.15 -0.23
N VAL A 71 8.82 -5.09 -0.27
CA VAL A 71 8.33 -3.74 -0.64
C VAL A 71 7.81 -3.74 -2.08
N HIS A 72 8.53 -4.36 -3.01
CA HIS A 72 8.08 -4.51 -4.39
C HIS A 72 6.72 -5.20 -4.47
N THR A 73 6.53 -6.26 -3.70
CA THR A 73 5.25 -6.98 -3.65
C THR A 73 4.13 -6.08 -3.17
N TRP A 74 4.35 -5.30 -2.12
CA TRP A 74 3.34 -4.39 -1.58
C TRP A 74 2.98 -3.29 -2.58
N VAL A 75 3.96 -2.68 -3.24
CA VAL A 75 3.71 -1.66 -4.25
C VAL A 75 2.93 -2.24 -5.43
N ARG A 76 3.32 -3.42 -5.89
CA ARG A 76 2.63 -4.11 -6.98
C ARG A 76 1.17 -4.42 -6.62
N ARG A 77 0.91 -4.88 -5.41
CA ARG A 77 -0.45 -5.14 -4.92
C ARG A 77 -1.28 -3.87 -4.85
N SER A 78 -0.68 -2.77 -4.42
CA SER A 78 -1.33 -1.47 -4.37
C SER A 78 -1.73 -1.00 -5.78
N GLN A 79 -0.82 -1.07 -6.73
CA GLN A 79 -1.10 -0.71 -8.11
C GLN A 79 -2.16 -1.62 -8.76
N ALA A 80 -2.13 -2.91 -8.47
CA ALA A 80 -3.13 -3.85 -8.96
C ALA A 80 -4.52 -3.50 -8.43
N TRP A 81 -4.62 -3.11 -7.17
CA TRP A 81 -5.90 -2.70 -6.59
C TRP A 81 -6.43 -1.40 -7.22
N GLU A 82 -5.56 -0.42 -7.45
CA GLU A 82 -5.94 0.79 -8.15
C GLU A 82 -6.47 0.50 -9.56
N ALA A 83 -5.91 -0.49 -10.22
CA ALA A 83 -6.29 -0.89 -11.58
C ALA A 83 -7.50 -1.83 -11.62
N GLY A 84 -8.05 -2.23 -10.46
CA GLY A 84 -9.13 -3.20 -10.41
C GLY A 84 -8.70 -4.62 -10.75
N GLN A 85 -7.41 -4.93 -10.62
CA GLN A 85 -6.80 -6.22 -11.00
C GLN A 85 -6.37 -7.05 -9.79
N ALA A 86 -6.72 -6.63 -8.57
CA ALA A 86 -6.38 -7.40 -7.38
C ALA A 86 -7.13 -8.73 -7.40
N PRO A 87 -6.46 -9.86 -7.10
CA PRO A 87 -7.12 -11.17 -7.06
C PRO A 87 -8.25 -11.19 -6.03
N ALA A 88 -9.34 -11.86 -6.38
CA ALA A 88 -10.39 -12.15 -5.41
C ALA A 88 -9.89 -13.17 -4.38
N GLU A 89 -10.37 -13.03 -3.15
CA GLU A 89 -10.03 -13.98 -2.10
C GLU A 89 -10.59 -15.36 -2.45
N SER A 90 -9.70 -16.35 -2.55
CA SER A 90 -10.07 -17.74 -2.88
C SER A 90 -10.24 -18.63 -1.66
N GLY A 91 -9.88 -18.15 -0.48
CA GLY A 91 -10.01 -18.89 0.77
C GLY A 91 -9.53 -18.09 1.96
N VAL A 92 -9.75 -18.64 3.15
CA VAL A 92 -9.33 -17.98 4.39
C VAL A 92 -7.81 -17.92 4.44
N GLY A 93 -7.29 -16.70 4.56
CA GLY A 93 -5.85 -16.48 4.69
C GLY A 93 -5.08 -16.59 3.38
N ASP A 94 -5.76 -16.54 2.22
CA ASP A 94 -5.09 -16.53 0.93
C ASP A 94 -4.17 -15.30 0.82
N PRO A 95 -2.83 -15.46 0.77
CA PRO A 95 -1.91 -14.34 0.71
C PRO A 95 -2.09 -13.48 -0.55
N GLU A 96 -2.51 -14.07 -1.67
CA GLU A 96 -2.67 -13.37 -2.94
C GLU A 96 -3.86 -12.41 -2.93
N SER A 97 -4.83 -12.63 -2.04
CA SER A 97 -6.01 -11.76 -1.91
C SER A 97 -5.79 -10.58 -0.97
N ARG A 98 -4.66 -10.50 -0.31
CA ARG A 98 -4.37 -9.42 0.65
C ARG A 98 -4.36 -8.07 -0.04
N ARG A 99 -5.00 -7.11 0.60
CA ARG A 99 -5.10 -5.74 0.09
C ARG A 99 -4.04 -4.87 0.76
N THR A 100 -3.36 -4.11 -0.07
CA THR A 100 -2.29 -3.21 0.37
C THR A 100 -2.45 -1.87 -0.32
N ILE A 101 -2.25 -0.79 0.43
CA ILE A 101 -2.13 0.55 -0.12
C ILE A 101 -0.71 1.04 0.14
N ALA A 102 -0.07 1.57 -0.88
CA ALA A 102 1.28 2.09 -0.79
C ALA A 102 1.33 3.55 -1.23
N TRP A 103 1.95 4.38 -0.40
CA TRP A 103 2.26 5.77 -0.74
C TRP A 103 3.76 5.97 -0.80
N ALA A 104 4.21 6.74 -1.77
CA ALA A 104 5.55 7.33 -1.75
C ALA A 104 5.52 8.58 -0.86
N VAL A 105 6.56 8.75 -0.07
CA VAL A 105 6.78 9.92 0.76
C VAL A 105 7.74 10.84 0.03
N LEU A 106 7.32 12.07 -0.23
CA LEU A 106 8.09 13.05 -0.98
C LEU A 106 8.37 14.27 -0.12
N THR A 107 9.60 14.77 -0.22
CA THR A 107 9.95 16.09 0.27
C THR A 107 9.95 17.07 -0.89
N ASP A 108 9.75 18.35 -0.59
CA ASP A 108 9.96 19.44 -1.52
C ASP A 108 9.30 19.21 -2.89
N ALA A 109 8.02 18.90 -2.84
CA ALA A 109 7.26 18.47 -4.00
C ALA A 109 6.92 19.59 -4.99
N ASP A 110 7.43 20.81 -4.77
CA ASP A 110 7.30 21.96 -5.66
C ASP A 110 8.70 22.52 -5.97
N HIS A 111 9.42 21.84 -6.88
CA HIS A 111 10.81 22.18 -7.19
C HIS A 111 10.98 23.50 -7.94
N ASP A 112 10.03 23.84 -8.76
CA ASP A 112 10.09 25.02 -9.62
C ASP A 112 9.37 26.22 -9.01
N ASP A 113 8.88 26.08 -7.77
CA ASP A 113 8.21 27.14 -7.01
C ASP A 113 7.01 27.74 -7.77
N ASP A 114 6.31 26.88 -8.51
CA ASP A 114 5.12 27.29 -9.29
C ASP A 114 3.81 27.15 -8.51
N GLY A 115 3.87 26.72 -7.26
CA GLY A 115 2.70 26.46 -6.42
C GLY A 115 2.00 25.13 -6.70
N GLN A 116 2.51 24.33 -7.63
CA GLN A 116 1.98 23.02 -7.98
C GLN A 116 2.87 21.94 -7.42
N LEU A 117 2.26 20.80 -7.03
CA LEU A 117 3.01 19.64 -6.58
C LEU A 117 3.56 18.87 -7.78
N ASP A 118 4.86 18.62 -7.80
CA ASP A 118 5.53 17.79 -8.80
C ASP A 118 5.33 16.29 -8.47
N ALA A 119 4.06 15.89 -8.37
CA ALA A 119 3.69 14.58 -7.85
C ALA A 119 4.19 13.40 -8.71
N ALA A 120 4.54 13.66 -9.97
CA ALA A 120 5.06 12.64 -10.87
C ALA A 120 6.57 12.40 -10.72
N SER A 121 7.29 13.30 -10.03
CA SER A 121 8.74 13.16 -9.88
C SER A 121 9.08 12.07 -8.88
N THR A 122 10.08 11.27 -9.20
CA THR A 122 10.67 10.30 -8.27
C THR A 122 11.85 10.88 -7.50
N ASP A 123 12.39 12.02 -7.93
CA ASP A 123 13.63 12.59 -7.38
C ASP A 123 13.49 13.02 -5.91
N ASN A 124 12.27 13.34 -5.49
CA ASN A 124 11.97 13.80 -4.15
C ASN A 124 11.51 12.70 -3.20
N VAL A 125 11.41 11.48 -3.67
CA VAL A 125 10.98 10.36 -2.85
C VAL A 125 12.06 10.05 -1.82
N ILE A 126 11.67 10.01 -0.55
CA ILE A 126 12.54 9.68 0.58
C ILE A 126 12.13 8.39 1.29
N GLY A 127 11.01 7.84 0.92
CA GLY A 127 10.51 6.62 1.56
C GLY A 127 9.14 6.24 1.06
N MET A 128 8.55 5.28 1.75
CA MET A 128 7.21 4.79 1.48
C MET A 128 6.48 4.48 2.79
N ILE A 129 5.16 4.60 2.75
CA ILE A 129 4.25 4.20 3.82
C ILE A 129 3.27 3.19 3.24
N PHE A 130 2.98 2.15 4.01
CA PHE A 130 2.09 1.08 3.60
C PHE A 130 0.99 0.86 4.61
N LEU A 131 -0.22 0.60 4.13
CA LEU A 131 -1.26 -0.08 4.87
C LEU A 131 -1.34 -1.50 4.32
N ILE A 132 -1.05 -2.49 5.16
CA ILE A 132 -0.86 -3.88 4.76
C ILE A 132 -1.95 -4.74 5.38
N ASP A 133 -2.37 -5.76 4.65
CA ASP A 133 -3.36 -6.73 5.12
C ASP A 133 -4.65 -6.04 5.59
N ILE A 134 -5.17 -5.16 4.75
CA ILE A 134 -6.39 -4.41 5.04
C ILE A 134 -7.54 -5.41 5.17
N ASP A 135 -8.20 -5.40 6.33
CA ASP A 135 -9.30 -6.29 6.66
C ASP A 135 -10.59 -5.47 6.79
N GLY A 136 -11.52 -5.69 5.83
CA GLY A 136 -12.79 -4.99 5.81
C GLY A 136 -13.74 -5.42 6.92
N TRP A 137 -13.57 -6.62 7.47
CA TRP A 137 -14.40 -7.12 8.57
C TRP A 137 -14.03 -6.45 9.90
N SER A 138 -12.76 -6.53 10.29
CA SER A 138 -12.28 -5.93 11.54
C SER A 138 -11.98 -4.44 11.39
N LYS A 139 -11.99 -3.91 10.17
CA LYS A 139 -11.62 -2.53 9.84
C LYS A 139 -10.24 -2.19 10.37
N SER A 140 -9.29 -3.08 10.12
CA SER A 140 -7.92 -2.97 10.60
C SER A 140 -6.94 -3.10 9.44
N ALA A 141 -5.74 -2.61 9.66
CA ALA A 141 -4.60 -2.77 8.76
C ALA A 141 -3.32 -2.64 9.59
N ARG A 142 -2.21 -3.14 9.05
CA ARG A 142 -0.89 -2.90 9.64
C ARG A 142 -0.21 -1.77 8.90
N ILE A 143 0.54 -0.95 9.61
CA ILE A 143 1.28 0.16 9.05
C ILE A 143 2.76 -0.21 9.01
N ARG A 144 3.40 0.03 7.86
CA ARG A 144 4.85 -0.07 7.72
C ARG A 144 5.37 1.20 7.07
N ILE A 145 6.56 1.61 7.51
CA ILE A 145 7.23 2.79 6.96
C ILE A 145 8.67 2.38 6.66
N ILE A 146 9.15 2.77 5.49
CA ILE A 146 10.56 2.68 5.12
C ILE A 146 11.04 4.07 4.70
N LEU A 147 12.17 4.49 5.26
CA LEU A 147 12.80 5.78 4.93
C LEU A 147 14.25 5.57 4.55
N GLY A 148 14.69 6.36 3.61
CA GLY A 148 16.07 6.39 3.19
C GLY A 148 16.80 7.67 3.52
#